data_753407bf1f6d0011685c87fe1d877277
#
_entry.id   753407bf1f6d0011685c87fe1d877277
#
_cell.length_a   1.000
_cell.length_b   1.000
_cell.length_c   1.000
_cell.angle_alpha   90.00
_cell.angle_beta   90.00
_cell.angle_gamma   90.00
#
_symmetry.space_group_name_H-M   'P 1'
#
loop_
_entity.id
_entity.type
_entity.pdbx_description
1 polymer ?
#
loop_
_entity_poly.entity_id
_entity_poly.type
_entity_poly.pdbx_seq_one_letter_code
_entity_poly.pdbx_strand_id
1 'polypeptide(L)'
;MKIILGLEEIAITAIALYFLSLHHLGISPWVWALLFFAPDISMLGYFINNRVGAFTYNLFHHRGIALLLVAIGYFLNLEIILAIGILFFAHASFDRILGYGLKYATGFKDTHLGRL
;
A
#
# COMPACT_ATOMS: atom_id res chain seq x y z
N MET A 1 16.83 15.96 -1.98
CA MET A 1 15.40 15.82 -1.59
C MET A 1 14.90 14.38 -1.67
N LYS A 2 15.22 13.64 -2.75
CA LYS A 2 14.78 12.22 -2.86
C LYS A 2 15.27 11.35 -1.69
N ILE A 3 16.51 11.55 -1.24
CA ILE A 3 17.07 10.79 -0.13
C ILE A 3 16.31 11.08 1.17
N ILE A 4 16.00 12.33 1.43
CA ILE A 4 15.25 12.73 2.63
C ILE A 4 13.85 12.13 2.63
N LEU A 5 13.14 12.20 1.50
CA LEU A 5 11.82 11.61 1.36
C LEU A 5 11.87 10.08 1.44
N GLY A 6 12.91 9.48 0.86
CA GLY A 6 13.11 8.04 0.97
C GLY A 6 13.33 7.57 2.40
N LEU A 7 14.12 8.30 3.18
CA LEU A 7 14.33 8.00 4.59
C LEU A 7 13.05 8.13 5.41
N GLU A 8 12.23 9.14 5.11
CA GLU A 8 10.92 9.28 5.72
C GLU A 8 10.04 8.07 5.44
N GLU A 9 9.98 7.63 4.18
CA GLU A 9 9.16 6.48 3.79
C GLU A 9 9.69 5.17 4.38
N ILE A 10 11.01 5.02 4.54
CA ILE A 10 11.60 3.86 5.22
C ILE A 10 11.14 3.80 6.68
N ALA A 11 11.17 4.93 7.38
CA ALA A 11 10.72 5.00 8.76
C ALA A 11 9.22 4.66 8.88
N ILE A 12 8.40 5.21 7.99
CA ILE A 12 6.96 4.95 7.98
C ILE A 12 6.69 3.47 7.69
N THR A 13 7.37 2.89 6.72
CA THR A 13 7.23 1.47 6.38
C THR A 13 7.62 0.57 7.55
N ALA A 14 8.74 0.87 8.19
CA ALA A 14 9.23 0.09 9.34
C ALA A 14 8.23 0.13 10.50
N ILE A 15 7.68 1.30 10.81
CA ILE A 15 6.66 1.44 11.86
C ILE A 15 5.40 0.67 11.50
N ALA A 16 4.94 0.75 10.24
CA ALA A 16 3.76 0.02 9.79
C ALA A 16 3.96 -1.49 9.89
N LEU A 17 5.13 -2.00 9.49
CA LEU A 17 5.45 -3.44 9.61
C LEU A 17 5.52 -3.88 11.06
N TYR A 18 6.02 -3.03 11.95
CA TYR A 18 6.00 -3.32 13.39
C TYR A 18 4.58 -3.47 13.90
N PHE A 19 3.67 -2.55 13.57
CA PHE A 19 2.27 -2.66 13.95
C PHE A 19 1.61 -3.89 13.34
N LEU A 20 1.95 -4.24 12.11
CA LEU A 20 1.45 -5.47 11.49
C LEU A 20 1.87 -6.70 12.29
N SER A 21 3.10 -6.72 12.81
CA SER A 21 3.59 -7.83 13.63
C SER A 21 2.78 -8.01 14.92
N LEU A 22 2.18 -6.94 15.44
CA LEU A 22 1.31 -6.98 16.61
C LEU A 22 -0.10 -7.49 16.27
N HIS A 23 -0.49 -7.50 15.01
CA HIS A 23 -1.81 -7.88 14.52
C HIS A 23 -1.74 -8.95 13.44
N HIS A 24 -0.85 -9.94 13.63
CA HIS A 24 -0.54 -10.94 12.60
C HIS A 24 -1.59 -12.04 12.43
N LEU A 25 -2.66 -12.06 13.22
CA LEU A 25 -3.77 -13.02 13.11
C LEU A 25 -3.36 -14.49 13.25
N GLY A 26 -2.21 -14.77 13.84
CA GLY A 26 -1.67 -16.13 13.90
C GLY A 26 -1.09 -16.64 12.57
N ILE A 27 -1.02 -15.76 11.56
CA ILE A 27 -0.46 -16.11 10.26
C ILE A 27 1.07 -16.02 10.31
N SER A 28 1.75 -16.99 9.68
CA SER A 28 3.21 -17.03 9.71
C SER A 28 3.83 -15.82 8.99
N PRO A 29 5.03 -15.35 9.41
CA PRO A 29 5.71 -14.23 8.75
C PRO A 29 5.95 -14.47 7.25
N TRP A 30 6.19 -15.72 6.83
CA TRP A 30 6.41 -16.04 5.42
C TRP A 30 5.16 -15.82 4.58
N VAL A 31 3.99 -16.14 5.12
CA VAL A 31 2.71 -15.88 4.44
C VAL A 31 2.46 -14.37 4.37
N TRP A 32 2.77 -13.63 5.44
CA TRP A 32 2.67 -12.17 5.41
C TRP A 32 3.61 -11.55 4.39
N ALA A 33 4.81 -12.11 4.20
CA ALA A 33 5.73 -11.65 3.17
C ALA A 33 5.12 -11.79 1.77
N LEU A 34 4.40 -12.88 1.50
CA LEU A 34 3.68 -13.06 0.24
C LEU A 34 2.48 -12.11 0.13
N LEU A 35 1.71 -11.97 1.19
CA LEU A 35 0.53 -11.09 1.23
C LEU A 35 0.92 -9.62 1.09
N PHE A 36 2.15 -9.25 1.46
CA PHE A 36 2.63 -7.88 1.32
C PHE A 36 2.52 -7.37 -0.12
N PHE A 37 2.61 -8.25 -1.10
CA PHE A 37 2.50 -7.90 -2.51
C PHE A 37 1.07 -8.03 -3.06
N ALA A 38 0.09 -8.42 -2.23
CA ALA A 38 -1.30 -8.56 -2.66
C ALA A 38 -1.90 -7.27 -3.25
N PRO A 39 -1.59 -6.04 -2.76
CA PRO A 39 -2.12 -4.83 -3.39
C PRO A 39 -1.75 -4.67 -4.85
N ASP A 40 -0.66 -5.29 -5.31
CA ASP A 40 -0.25 -5.23 -6.72
C ASP A 40 -1.20 -5.99 -7.65
N ILE A 41 -2.08 -6.84 -7.12
CA ILE A 41 -3.15 -7.47 -7.91
C ILE A 41 -4.03 -6.41 -8.58
N SER A 42 -4.13 -5.22 -7.97
CA SER A 42 -4.88 -4.10 -8.53
C SER A 42 -4.38 -3.67 -9.92
N MET A 43 -3.15 -4.03 -10.29
CA MET A 43 -2.61 -3.75 -11.63
C MET A 43 -3.35 -4.52 -12.73
N LEU A 44 -4.13 -5.55 -12.40
CA LEU A 44 -4.95 -6.27 -13.38
C LEU A 44 -5.95 -5.35 -14.09
N GLY A 45 -6.31 -4.22 -13.48
CA GLY A 45 -7.16 -3.22 -14.13
C GLY A 45 -6.58 -2.68 -15.44
N TYR A 46 -5.26 -2.71 -15.61
CA TYR A 46 -4.63 -2.28 -16.86
C TYR A 46 -4.90 -3.20 -18.05
N PHE A 47 -5.37 -4.42 -17.82
CA PHE A 47 -5.85 -5.28 -18.90
C PHE A 47 -7.11 -4.75 -19.56
N ILE A 48 -7.87 -3.89 -18.90
CA ILE A 48 -9.05 -3.25 -19.44
C ILE A 48 -8.64 -1.97 -20.19
N ASN A 49 -8.08 -1.01 -19.48
CA ASN A 49 -7.51 0.22 -20.05
C ASN A 49 -6.71 0.99 -18.99
N ASN A 50 -6.03 2.06 -19.39
CA ASN A 50 -5.22 2.85 -18.48
C ASN A 50 -6.05 3.55 -17.38
N ARG A 51 -7.27 3.97 -17.71
CA ARG A 51 -8.14 4.64 -16.74
C ARG A 51 -8.57 3.69 -15.63
N VAL A 52 -9.04 2.50 -15.98
CA VAL A 52 -9.42 1.47 -15.00
C VAL A 52 -8.21 1.02 -14.21
N GLY A 53 -7.08 0.80 -14.89
CA GLY A 53 -5.83 0.42 -14.23
C GLY A 53 -5.38 1.43 -13.20
N ALA A 54 -5.37 2.71 -13.55
CA ALA A 54 -4.99 3.78 -12.61
C ALA A 54 -5.96 3.86 -11.43
N PHE A 55 -7.25 3.76 -11.68
CA PHE A 55 -8.27 3.80 -10.63
C PHE A 55 -8.09 2.65 -9.62
N THR A 56 -7.99 1.41 -10.11
CA THR A 56 -7.84 0.25 -9.22
C THR A 56 -6.50 0.26 -8.50
N TYR A 57 -5.42 0.62 -9.21
CA TYR A 57 -4.11 0.73 -8.59
C TYR A 57 -4.11 1.77 -7.48
N ASN A 58 -4.62 2.98 -7.75
CA ASN A 58 -4.63 4.06 -6.77
C ASN A 58 -5.49 3.72 -5.56
N LEU A 59 -6.62 3.05 -5.77
CA LEU A 59 -7.49 2.62 -4.68
C LEU A 59 -6.74 1.74 -3.67
N PHE A 60 -5.93 0.81 -4.16
CA PHE A 60 -5.20 -0.14 -3.32
C PHE A 60 -3.88 0.44 -2.78
N HIS A 61 -3.38 1.52 -3.36
CA HIS A 61 -2.12 2.16 -2.96
C HIS A 61 -2.32 3.52 -2.30
N HIS A 62 -3.57 3.92 -2.04
CA HIS A 62 -3.86 5.20 -1.41
C HIS A 62 -3.75 5.07 0.11
N ARG A 63 -2.78 5.76 0.70
CA ARG A 63 -2.52 5.67 2.14
C ARG A 63 -3.69 6.15 3.00
N GLY A 64 -4.43 7.15 2.54
CA GLY A 64 -5.63 7.63 3.24
C GLY A 64 -6.71 6.56 3.35
N ILE A 65 -6.93 5.80 2.27
CA ILE A 65 -7.87 4.67 2.28
C ILE A 65 -7.39 3.57 3.22
N ALA A 66 -6.08 3.27 3.20
CA ALA A 66 -5.50 2.30 4.10
C ALA A 66 -5.68 2.70 5.57
N LEU A 67 -5.45 3.98 5.90
CA LEU A 67 -5.67 4.49 7.25
C LEU A 67 -7.14 4.46 7.65
N LEU A 68 -8.05 4.67 6.71
CA LEU A 68 -9.48 4.53 6.98
C LEU A 68 -9.83 3.08 7.36
N LEU A 69 -9.26 2.09 6.66
CA LEU A 69 -9.43 0.69 7.03
C LEU A 69 -8.86 0.39 8.41
N VAL A 70 -7.70 0.96 8.74
CA VAL A 70 -7.12 0.82 10.08
C VAL A 70 -8.07 1.39 11.13
N ALA A 71 -8.61 2.57 10.92
CA ALA A 71 -9.55 3.21 11.84
C ALA A 71 -10.81 2.37 12.02
N ILE A 72 -11.40 1.90 10.93
CA ILE A 72 -12.59 1.05 10.97
C ILE A 72 -12.30 -0.24 11.75
N GLY A 73 -11.20 -0.90 11.45
CA GLY A 73 -10.80 -2.13 12.14
C GLY A 73 -10.56 -1.92 13.62
N TYR A 74 -9.92 -0.82 13.99
CA TYR A 74 -9.62 -0.49 15.37
C TYR A 74 -10.89 -0.17 16.17
N PHE A 75 -11.72 0.75 15.67
CA PHE A 75 -12.90 1.21 16.42
C PHE A 75 -14.02 0.19 16.46
N LEU A 76 -14.15 -0.67 15.45
CA LEU A 76 -15.18 -1.72 15.40
C LEU A 76 -14.64 -3.08 15.86
N ASN A 77 -13.40 -3.16 16.33
CA ASN A 77 -12.76 -4.40 16.79
C ASN A 77 -12.77 -5.50 15.71
N LEU A 78 -12.48 -5.10 14.46
CA LEU A 78 -12.39 -6.02 13.33
C LEU A 78 -10.91 -6.24 12.99
N GLU A 79 -10.29 -7.24 13.62
CA GLU A 79 -8.83 -7.49 13.50
C GLU A 79 -8.38 -7.75 12.07
N ILE A 80 -9.18 -8.45 11.26
CA ILE A 80 -8.82 -8.73 9.85
C ILE A 80 -8.75 -7.42 9.06
N ILE A 81 -9.72 -6.53 9.23
CA ILE A 81 -9.74 -5.24 8.53
C ILE A 81 -8.60 -4.36 9.00
N LEU A 82 -8.31 -4.36 10.30
CA LEU A 82 -7.17 -3.64 10.86
C LEU A 82 -5.86 -4.11 10.23
N ALA A 83 -5.65 -5.42 10.18
CA ALA A 83 -4.43 -6.00 9.60
C ALA A 83 -4.31 -5.68 8.10
N ILE A 84 -5.40 -5.77 7.35
CA ILE A 84 -5.43 -5.43 5.93
C ILE A 84 -5.07 -3.96 5.72
N GLY A 85 -5.64 -3.07 6.52
CA GLY A 85 -5.33 -1.64 6.43
C GLY A 85 -3.85 -1.34 6.71
N ILE A 86 -3.28 -1.96 7.73
CA ILE A 86 -1.85 -1.82 8.05
C ILE A 86 -0.98 -2.35 6.90
N LEU A 87 -1.34 -3.50 6.35
CA LEU A 87 -0.63 -4.11 5.23
C LEU A 87 -0.62 -3.19 4.01
N PHE A 88 -1.79 -2.65 3.64
CA PHE A 88 -1.92 -1.76 2.49
C PHE A 88 -1.14 -0.47 2.70
N PHE A 89 -1.16 0.07 3.92
CA PHE A 89 -0.39 1.27 4.25
C PHE A 89 1.11 1.00 4.13
N ALA A 90 1.58 -0.12 4.67
CA ALA A 90 2.99 -0.52 4.61
C ALA A 90 3.44 -0.71 3.16
N HIS A 91 2.62 -1.39 2.34
CA HIS A 91 2.92 -1.61 0.94
C HIS A 91 3.02 -0.29 0.16
N ALA A 92 2.06 0.61 0.35
CA ALA A 92 2.06 1.91 -0.32
C ALA A 92 3.29 2.74 0.07
N SER A 93 3.67 2.71 1.34
CA SER A 93 4.86 3.43 1.81
C SER A 93 6.15 2.80 1.28
N PHE A 94 6.21 1.48 1.20
CA PHE A 94 7.32 0.77 0.59
C PHE A 94 7.48 1.14 -0.89
N ASP A 95 6.39 1.19 -1.64
CA ASP A 95 6.43 1.61 -3.04
C ASP A 95 7.01 3.02 -3.20
N ARG A 96 6.70 3.92 -2.26
CA ARG A 96 7.23 5.28 -2.27
C ARG A 96 8.73 5.34 -2.05
N ILE A 97 9.31 4.39 -1.31
CA ILE A 97 10.77 4.27 -1.19
C ILE A 97 11.39 4.03 -2.58
N LEU A 98 10.74 3.22 -3.39
CA LEU A 98 11.18 2.85 -4.73
C LEU A 98 10.81 3.90 -5.80
N GLY A 99 10.10 4.96 -5.41
CA GLY A 99 9.66 6.00 -6.32
C GLY A 99 8.35 5.68 -7.03
N TYR A 100 7.63 4.66 -6.61
CA TYR A 100 6.33 4.28 -7.19
C TYR A 100 5.22 5.04 -6.49
N GLY A 101 4.67 6.05 -7.15
CA GLY A 101 3.57 6.86 -6.64
C GLY A 101 2.22 6.43 -7.19
N LEU A 102 1.19 7.20 -6.85
CA LEU A 102 -0.15 7.04 -7.44
C LEU A 102 -0.09 7.33 -8.93
N LYS A 103 -0.92 6.66 -9.70
CA LYS A 103 -0.87 6.68 -11.15
C LYS A 103 -1.87 7.65 -11.74
N TYR A 104 -1.45 8.35 -12.80
CA TYR A 104 -2.36 9.11 -13.65
C TYR A 104 -3.01 8.20 -14.69
N ALA A 105 -4.18 8.61 -15.20
CA ALA A 105 -4.88 7.83 -16.22
C ALA A 105 -4.17 7.81 -17.59
N THR A 106 -3.10 8.59 -17.74
CA THR A 106 -2.33 8.69 -18.98
C THR A 106 -1.42 7.50 -19.24
N GLY A 107 -1.11 6.69 -18.21
CA GLY A 107 -0.32 5.48 -18.39
C GLY A 107 0.24 4.92 -17.10
N PHE A 108 0.65 3.66 -17.16
CA PHE A 108 1.20 2.94 -16.01
C PHE A 108 2.44 3.64 -15.44
N LYS A 109 3.26 4.23 -16.31
CA LYS A 109 4.52 4.86 -15.90
C LYS A 109 4.35 6.31 -15.41
N ASP A 110 3.18 6.91 -15.61
CA ASP A 110 2.94 8.29 -15.23
C ASP A 110 2.40 8.35 -13.80
N THR A 111 3.21 8.83 -12.86
CA THR A 111 2.88 8.87 -11.43
C THR A 111 3.03 10.28 -10.87
N HIS A 112 2.41 10.51 -9.71
CA HIS A 112 2.52 11.82 -9.04
C HIS A 112 3.94 12.09 -8.52
N LEU A 113 4.80 11.07 -8.42
CA LEU A 113 6.21 11.21 -8.06
C LEU A 113 7.12 11.31 -9.27
N GLY A 114 6.56 11.34 -10.48
CA GLY A 114 7.28 11.43 -11.73
C GLY A 114 7.05 10.20 -12.61
N ARG A 115 7.66 10.25 -13.80
CA ARG A 115 7.59 9.14 -14.75
C ARG A 115 8.58 8.06 -14.39
N LEU A 116 8.13 6.83 -14.40
CA LEU A 116 8.96 5.65 -14.14
C LEU A 116 9.94 5.37 -15.27
#